data_975bd8cab5bad8a201a22607ec4977d9
#
_entry.id   975bd8cab5bad8a201a22607ec4977d9
#
_cell.length_a   1.000
_cell.length_b   1.000
_cell.length_c   1.000
_cell.angle_alpha   90.00
_cell.angle_beta   90.00
_cell.angle_gamma   90.00
#
_symmetry.space_group_name_H-M   'P 1'
#
loop_
_entity.id
_entity.type
_entity.pdbx_description
1 polymer ?
#
loop_
_entity_poly.entity_id
_entity_poly.type
_entity_poly.pdbx_seq_one_letter_code
_entity_poly.pdbx_strand_id
1 'polypeptide(L)'
;MHFLKKILIILIKTVASVVMTAIMAVLATSVSPVYIFDGPKPFSGPDIFNPYRNLDTAYCWKRANFHTHTRVESIFNECDYWPGKVYDALERFGYDIVTFSNHNRLTAHPFDTSLQVNVYEHGYNLFKYHKLVFGSGKVNRFDHLLPVFAFQKQFQMDILGKDSDFIQMNHPLRTNGTSPSHMQKLSGYRIMELDSGRSTENEYWDWALSAGHYSFGLANDDLHYPDRSSRIAVRCSFLCTPSATYEDIRRTLLDGCYYSMRVPDYGRGDWEKKYAGNMELPYIGDIGLDGDTIHMTLSENADSIKVIGQNHTLLAHASDTCRIEYTMTPDDHYARITAYFPGGEVIYTNPFARYDASDADSPYTDGTHSVNILLTILYNMLLLILTCCTAVLLIKTIRK
;
A
#
# COMPACT_ATOMS: atom_id res chain seq x y z
N MET A 1 -25.98 -42.30 29.11
CA MET A 1 -26.41 -42.08 27.72
C MET A 1 -27.27 -40.81 27.54
N HIS A 2 -28.32 -40.61 28.33
CA HIS A 2 -29.19 -39.43 28.20
C HIS A 2 -28.50 -38.08 28.52
N PHE A 3 -27.64 -38.02 29.53
CA PHE A 3 -26.84 -36.84 29.91
C PHE A 3 -25.86 -36.42 28.81
N LEU A 4 -25.10 -37.34 28.23
CA LEU A 4 -24.19 -37.09 27.12
C LEU A 4 -24.92 -36.57 25.87
N LYS A 5 -26.10 -37.10 25.57
CA LYS A 5 -26.96 -36.64 24.48
C LYS A 5 -27.42 -35.19 24.68
N LYS A 6 -27.77 -34.78 25.91
CA LYS A 6 -28.11 -33.39 26.23
C LYS A 6 -26.95 -32.43 26.04
N ILE A 7 -25.73 -32.81 26.53
CA ILE A 7 -24.50 -32.00 26.35
C ILE A 7 -24.20 -31.83 24.86
N LEU A 8 -24.28 -32.91 24.09
CA LEU A 8 -24.02 -32.84 22.63
C LEU A 8 -25.02 -31.91 21.93
N ILE A 9 -26.30 -31.95 22.27
CA ILE A 9 -27.32 -31.06 21.70
C ILE A 9 -27.03 -29.60 22.06
N ILE A 10 -26.67 -29.30 23.31
CA ILE A 10 -26.30 -27.94 23.74
C ILE A 10 -25.07 -27.46 22.94
N LEU A 11 -24.03 -28.27 22.83
CA LEU A 11 -22.80 -27.93 22.07
C LEU A 11 -23.12 -27.61 20.60
N ILE A 12 -23.94 -28.48 19.94
CA ILE A 12 -24.34 -28.25 18.54
C ILE A 12 -25.09 -26.94 18.38
N LYS A 13 -26.05 -26.65 19.28
CA LYS A 13 -26.79 -25.38 19.25
C LYS A 13 -25.90 -24.16 19.48
N THR A 14 -24.97 -24.25 20.43
CA THR A 14 -24.00 -23.17 20.68
C THR A 14 -23.15 -22.90 19.45
N VAL A 15 -22.58 -23.92 18.87
CA VAL A 15 -21.74 -23.78 17.64
C VAL A 15 -22.59 -23.23 16.49
N ALA A 16 -23.78 -23.74 16.25
CA ALA A 16 -24.70 -23.26 15.22
C ALA A 16 -25.09 -21.78 15.45
N SER A 17 -25.31 -21.37 16.70
CA SER A 17 -25.64 -19.98 17.04
C SER A 17 -24.45 -19.06 16.80
N VAL A 18 -23.23 -19.44 17.15
CA VAL A 18 -22.01 -18.68 16.88
C VAL A 18 -21.80 -18.52 15.38
N VAL A 19 -21.92 -19.60 14.60
CA VAL A 19 -21.77 -19.56 13.14
C VAL A 19 -22.82 -18.64 12.49
N MET A 20 -24.08 -18.75 12.89
CA MET A 20 -25.15 -17.87 12.36
C MET A 20 -24.92 -16.42 12.72
N THR A 21 -24.44 -16.11 13.92
CA THR A 21 -24.08 -14.75 14.34
C THR A 21 -22.92 -14.21 13.48
N ALA A 22 -21.89 -15.01 13.23
CA ALA A 22 -20.77 -14.64 12.35
C ALA A 22 -21.25 -14.38 10.90
N ILE A 23 -22.14 -15.23 10.36
CA ILE A 23 -22.74 -15.01 9.03
C ILE A 23 -23.52 -13.69 9.01
N MET A 24 -24.32 -13.40 10.02
CA MET A 24 -25.05 -12.13 10.09
C MET A 24 -24.11 -10.92 10.15
N ALA A 25 -23.01 -11.00 10.88
CA ALA A 25 -22.01 -9.94 10.92
C ALA A 25 -21.38 -9.71 9.54
N VAL A 26 -21.03 -10.78 8.81
CA VAL A 26 -20.52 -10.67 7.43
C VAL A 26 -21.56 -10.04 6.51
N LEU A 27 -22.82 -10.50 6.54
CA LEU A 27 -23.88 -9.96 5.70
C LEU A 27 -24.15 -8.48 5.99
N ALA A 28 -24.19 -8.09 7.28
CA ALA A 28 -24.42 -6.70 7.69
C ALA A 28 -23.30 -5.76 7.25
N THR A 29 -22.05 -6.23 7.27
CA THR A 29 -20.89 -5.44 6.80
C THR A 29 -20.69 -5.51 5.28
N SER A 30 -21.45 -6.32 4.55
CA SER A 30 -21.32 -6.48 3.09
C SER A 30 -22.13 -5.45 2.29
N VAL A 31 -22.93 -4.61 2.94
CA VAL A 31 -23.76 -3.58 2.28
C VAL A 31 -22.87 -2.62 1.49
N SER A 32 -23.16 -2.45 0.20
CA SER A 32 -22.30 -1.70 -0.72
C SER A 32 -23.07 -1.30 -1.98
N PRO A 33 -22.74 -0.19 -2.65
CA PRO A 33 -23.05 0.00 -4.06
C PRO A 33 -22.43 -1.13 -4.89
N VAL A 34 -23.06 -1.48 -6.00
CA VAL A 34 -22.48 -2.32 -7.05
C VAL A 34 -22.04 -1.40 -8.16
N TYR A 35 -20.74 -1.43 -8.47
CA TYR A 35 -20.17 -0.58 -9.52
C TYR A 35 -20.07 -1.30 -10.85
N ILE A 36 -20.22 -0.52 -11.93
CA ILE A 36 -19.73 -0.83 -13.27
C ILE A 36 -18.35 -0.23 -13.35
N PHE A 37 -17.37 -1.04 -13.70
CA PHE A 37 -15.99 -0.60 -13.92
C PHE A 37 -15.73 -0.47 -15.41
N ASP A 38 -15.01 0.57 -15.81
CA ASP A 38 -14.48 0.64 -17.16
C ASP A 38 -13.42 -0.46 -17.37
N GLY A 39 -13.24 -0.86 -18.62
CA GLY A 39 -12.16 -1.76 -18.99
C GLY A 39 -10.79 -1.07 -18.87
N PRO A 40 -9.69 -1.85 -18.90
CA PRO A 40 -8.34 -1.30 -18.91
C PRO A 40 -8.16 -0.25 -20.03
N LYS A 41 -7.51 0.87 -19.66
CA LYS A 41 -7.15 1.95 -20.59
C LYS A 41 -5.66 2.27 -20.37
N PRO A 42 -4.74 1.57 -21.05
CA PRO A 42 -3.31 1.84 -20.92
C PRO A 42 -2.98 3.31 -21.16
N PHE A 43 -1.96 3.81 -20.50
CA PHE A 43 -1.51 5.19 -20.64
C PHE A 43 -1.19 5.51 -22.09
N SER A 44 -1.58 6.69 -22.56
CA SER A 44 -1.38 7.12 -23.94
C SER A 44 -1.31 8.63 -24.02
N GLY A 45 -0.69 9.15 -25.05
CA GLY A 45 -0.52 10.57 -25.31
C GLY A 45 0.88 10.87 -25.84
N PRO A 46 1.10 12.11 -26.32
CA PRO A 46 2.40 12.49 -26.90
C PRO A 46 3.47 12.74 -25.82
N ASP A 47 3.07 13.04 -24.58
CA ASP A 47 3.98 13.44 -23.54
C ASP A 47 4.34 12.27 -22.60
N ILE A 48 5.46 12.43 -21.88
CA ILE A 48 5.88 11.49 -20.85
C ILE A 48 5.94 12.22 -19.51
N PHE A 49 5.15 11.76 -18.55
CA PHE A 49 5.20 12.25 -17.19
C PHE A 49 6.52 11.81 -16.52
N ASN A 50 7.27 12.79 -16.03
CA ASN A 50 8.50 12.57 -15.27
C ASN A 50 8.20 12.76 -13.77
N PRO A 51 8.19 11.70 -12.93
CA PRO A 51 7.99 11.83 -11.49
C PRO A 51 9.16 12.57 -10.81
N TYR A 52 10.32 12.64 -11.44
CA TYR A 52 11.54 13.30 -10.92
C TYR A 52 11.75 14.71 -11.47
N ARG A 53 10.75 15.31 -12.12
CA ARG A 53 10.84 16.68 -12.67
C ARG A 53 11.16 17.77 -11.63
N ASN A 54 10.87 17.49 -10.36
CA ASN A 54 11.12 18.36 -9.21
C ASN A 54 12.34 17.90 -8.38
N LEU A 55 13.20 17.04 -8.93
CA LEU A 55 14.42 16.61 -8.26
C LEU A 55 15.33 17.82 -8.07
N ASP A 56 15.60 18.15 -6.81
CA ASP A 56 16.52 19.23 -6.44
C ASP A 56 17.74 18.63 -5.73
N THR A 57 18.88 18.68 -6.39
CA THR A 57 20.15 18.15 -5.87
C THR A 57 20.65 18.91 -4.62
N ALA A 58 20.07 20.07 -4.29
CA ALA A 58 20.33 20.76 -3.02
C ALA A 58 19.69 20.03 -1.83
N TYR A 59 18.70 19.18 -2.06
CA TYR A 59 18.10 18.36 -1.00
C TYR A 59 18.75 16.98 -0.97
N CYS A 60 19.20 16.57 0.21
CA CYS A 60 19.56 15.19 0.43
C CYS A 60 18.30 14.31 0.46
N TRP A 61 18.43 13.07 0.01
CA TRP A 61 17.39 12.07 0.17
C TRP A 61 17.09 11.83 1.65
N LYS A 62 15.85 12.09 2.08
CA LYS A 62 15.37 11.82 3.45
C LYS A 62 14.76 10.44 3.54
N ARG A 63 15.30 9.62 4.43
CA ARG A 63 14.82 8.26 4.67
C ARG A 63 13.51 8.27 5.45
N ALA A 64 12.51 7.55 4.95
CA ALA A 64 11.16 7.54 5.50
C ALA A 64 10.59 6.13 5.67
N ASN A 65 9.71 5.97 6.68
CA ASN A 65 8.81 4.83 6.83
C ASN A 65 7.43 5.34 7.25
N PHE A 66 6.40 4.96 6.49
CA PHE A 66 5.03 5.42 6.69
C PHE A 66 4.11 4.32 7.27
N HIS A 67 4.56 3.07 7.27
CA HIS A 67 3.77 1.94 7.77
C HIS A 67 4.44 1.33 9.01
N THR A 68 4.04 1.84 10.17
CA THR A 68 4.65 1.51 11.45
C THR A 68 3.59 1.41 12.55
N HIS A 69 3.58 0.29 13.27
CA HIS A 69 2.69 0.06 14.40
C HIS A 69 3.41 0.31 15.72
N THR A 70 2.64 0.75 16.71
CA THR A 70 3.11 1.01 18.06
C THR A 70 2.11 0.47 19.06
N ARG A 71 2.52 0.38 20.32
CA ARG A 71 1.59 0.13 21.42
C ARG A 71 0.59 1.27 21.53
N VAL A 72 -0.67 0.92 21.72
CA VAL A 72 -1.79 1.83 21.93
C VAL A 72 -2.55 1.43 23.21
N GLU A 73 -3.31 2.34 23.79
CA GLU A 73 -4.20 2.03 24.91
C GLU A 73 -5.40 1.20 24.43
N SER A 74 -5.17 -0.08 24.23
CA SER A 74 -6.17 -1.07 23.79
C SER A 74 -5.82 -2.45 24.34
N ILE A 75 -6.82 -3.33 24.47
CA ILE A 75 -6.62 -4.74 24.80
C ILE A 75 -5.97 -5.52 23.63
N PHE A 76 -6.09 -5.02 22.40
CA PHE A 76 -5.45 -5.58 21.21
C PHE A 76 -4.32 -4.64 20.78
N ASN A 77 -3.09 -5.12 20.86
CA ASN A 77 -1.90 -4.42 20.40
C ASN A 77 -1.13 -5.29 19.42
N GLU A 78 -0.71 -4.71 18.32
CA GLU A 78 0.09 -5.38 17.30
C GLU A 78 1.59 -5.14 17.49
N CYS A 79 1.95 -4.18 18.35
CA CYS A 79 3.31 -3.87 18.77
C CYS A 79 3.35 -3.66 20.28
N ASP A 80 4.39 -4.16 20.94
CA ASP A 80 4.55 -4.04 22.39
C ASP A 80 5.23 -2.72 22.84
N TYR A 81 5.72 -1.93 21.89
CA TYR A 81 6.54 -0.75 22.15
C TYR A 81 5.76 0.55 21.90
N TRP A 82 5.83 1.49 22.84
CA TRP A 82 5.26 2.83 22.73
C TRP A 82 5.92 3.66 21.62
N PRO A 83 5.24 4.67 21.05
CA PRO A 83 5.73 5.47 19.93
C PRO A 83 7.15 6.00 20.08
N GLY A 84 7.52 6.53 21.26
CA GLY A 84 8.87 7.04 21.51
C GLY A 84 9.96 5.99 21.36
N LYS A 85 9.70 4.75 21.80
CA LYS A 85 10.67 3.64 21.66
C LYS A 85 10.81 3.16 20.22
N VAL A 86 9.72 3.18 19.47
CA VAL A 86 9.76 2.81 18.03
C VAL A 86 10.46 3.91 17.23
N TYR A 87 10.22 5.18 17.58
CA TYR A 87 10.93 6.32 17.01
C TYR A 87 12.44 6.20 17.24
N ASP A 88 12.89 6.05 18.50
CA ASP A 88 14.31 5.88 18.85
C ASP A 88 14.96 4.71 18.08
N ALA A 89 14.20 3.63 17.88
CA ALA A 89 14.70 2.45 17.16
C ALA A 89 14.93 2.75 15.67
N LEU A 90 14.02 3.49 15.02
CA LEU A 90 14.16 3.86 13.60
C LEU A 90 15.20 4.97 13.39
N GLU A 91 15.26 5.96 14.29
CA GLU A 91 16.25 7.04 14.25
C GLU A 91 17.69 6.50 14.20
N ARG A 92 17.98 5.43 14.95
CA ARG A 92 19.31 4.75 14.93
C ARG A 92 19.68 4.18 13.55
N PHE A 93 18.73 3.97 12.66
CA PHE A 93 18.94 3.55 11.28
C PHE A 93 18.96 4.72 10.29
N GLY A 94 19.01 5.96 10.79
CA GLY A 94 19.06 7.15 9.94
C GLY A 94 17.75 7.51 9.26
N TYR A 95 16.59 7.18 9.88
CA TYR A 95 15.32 7.65 9.40
C TYR A 95 15.11 9.12 9.78
N ASP A 96 14.87 9.96 8.78
CA ASP A 96 14.52 11.38 8.93
C ASP A 96 13.01 11.58 9.15
N ILE A 97 12.20 10.68 8.62
CA ILE A 97 10.74 10.74 8.64
C ILE A 97 10.21 9.43 9.20
N VAL A 98 9.63 9.50 10.41
CA VAL A 98 9.01 8.37 11.11
C VAL A 98 7.55 8.70 11.37
N THR A 99 6.64 7.86 10.90
CA THR A 99 5.21 8.04 11.14
C THR A 99 4.61 6.80 11.80
N PHE A 100 3.46 6.97 12.43
CA PHE A 100 2.76 5.88 13.13
C PHE A 100 1.38 5.69 12.54
N SER A 101 1.15 4.55 11.93
CA SER A 101 -0.07 4.19 11.21
C SER A 101 -0.86 3.09 11.89
N ASN A 102 -1.07 3.20 13.19
CA ASN A 102 -1.81 2.19 13.94
C ASN A 102 -3.21 1.93 13.34
N HIS A 103 -3.69 0.69 13.43
CA HIS A 103 -5.00 0.32 12.91
C HIS A 103 -6.13 1.17 13.48
N ASN A 104 -6.87 1.84 12.57
CA ASN A 104 -8.03 2.68 12.87
C ASN A 104 -7.79 3.68 14.01
N ARG A 105 -6.57 4.23 14.11
CA ARG A 105 -6.19 5.17 15.14
C ARG A 105 -5.11 6.15 14.66
N LEU A 106 -5.37 7.45 14.81
CA LEU A 106 -4.35 8.48 14.69
C LEU A 106 -3.46 8.46 15.93
N THR A 107 -2.15 8.46 15.72
CA THR A 107 -1.16 8.43 16.79
C THR A 107 -0.30 9.69 16.71
N ALA A 108 -0.16 10.39 17.83
CA ALA A 108 0.62 11.62 17.90
C ALA A 108 2.13 11.34 17.77
N HIS A 109 2.84 12.29 17.15
CA HIS A 109 4.29 12.26 17.13
C HIS A 109 4.82 12.41 18.58
N PRO A 110 5.75 11.54 19.05
CA PRO A 110 6.07 11.44 20.46
C PRO A 110 6.87 12.63 21.01
N PHE A 111 7.58 13.37 20.16
CA PHE A 111 8.53 14.39 20.60
C PHE A 111 8.25 15.78 20.01
N ASP A 112 7.76 15.87 18.79
CA ASP A 112 7.57 17.13 18.07
C ASP A 112 6.29 17.13 17.26
N THR A 113 5.35 17.96 17.66
CA THR A 113 4.05 18.08 16.98
C THR A 113 4.14 18.76 15.60
N SER A 114 5.22 19.47 15.30
CA SER A 114 5.45 20.07 13.97
C SER A 114 5.77 18.99 12.90
N LEU A 115 6.24 17.83 13.35
CA LEU A 115 6.51 16.66 12.51
C LEU A 115 5.33 15.67 12.46
N GLN A 116 4.17 16.06 12.97
CA GLN A 116 2.98 15.23 12.96
C GLN A 116 2.52 14.92 11.54
N VAL A 117 2.46 13.65 11.19
CA VAL A 117 1.78 13.16 10.01
C VAL A 117 0.50 12.45 10.45
N ASN A 118 -0.66 12.98 10.04
CA ASN A 118 -1.93 12.32 10.29
C ASN A 118 -2.09 11.16 9.30
N VAL A 119 -1.73 9.96 9.75
CA VAL A 119 -1.87 8.73 9.00
C VAL A 119 -2.37 7.62 9.92
N TYR A 120 -3.21 6.73 9.40
CA TYR A 120 -3.61 5.50 10.09
C TYR A 120 -3.80 4.37 9.08
N GLU A 121 -3.60 3.14 9.53
CA GLU A 121 -3.97 1.98 8.73
C GLU A 121 -5.45 1.68 8.92
N HIS A 122 -6.19 1.71 7.82
CA HIS A 122 -7.60 1.32 7.79
C HIS A 122 -7.73 -0.17 7.52
N GLY A 123 -8.59 -0.81 8.31
CA GLY A 123 -9.07 -2.16 8.06
C GLY A 123 -8.70 -3.16 9.16
N TYR A 124 -9.66 -4.06 9.44
CA TYR A 124 -9.50 -5.27 10.26
C TYR A 124 -10.10 -6.48 9.55
N ASN A 125 -10.31 -6.37 8.21
CA ASN A 125 -10.95 -7.44 7.46
C ASN A 125 -10.07 -8.70 7.38
N LEU A 126 -10.73 -9.85 7.21
CA LEU A 126 -10.07 -11.16 7.21
C LEU A 126 -9.15 -11.38 5.99
N PHE A 127 -9.29 -10.57 4.94
CA PHE A 127 -8.45 -10.64 3.75
C PHE A 127 -7.23 -9.71 3.81
N LYS A 128 -7.06 -8.95 4.90
CA LYS A 128 -5.99 -7.95 5.04
C LYS A 128 -5.95 -6.92 3.90
N TYR A 129 -7.14 -6.56 3.40
CA TYR A 129 -7.26 -5.49 2.44
C TYR A 129 -7.20 -4.14 3.18
N HIS A 130 -5.98 -3.71 3.51
CA HIS A 130 -5.69 -2.54 4.31
C HIS A 130 -5.23 -1.37 3.44
N LYS A 131 -5.30 -0.17 3.99
CA LYS A 131 -4.88 1.09 3.34
C LYS A 131 -4.28 2.01 4.38
N LEU A 132 -3.21 2.74 4.03
CA LEU A 132 -2.85 3.93 4.76
C LEU A 132 -3.69 5.11 4.27
N VAL A 133 -4.30 5.81 5.21
CA VAL A 133 -5.12 6.98 4.95
C VAL A 133 -4.38 8.20 5.47
N PHE A 134 -3.96 9.07 4.57
CA PHE A 134 -3.14 10.25 4.88
C PHE A 134 -3.99 11.53 4.94
N GLY A 135 -3.63 12.43 5.86
CA GLY A 135 -4.21 13.77 5.97
C GLY A 135 -5.58 13.84 6.63
N SER A 136 -6.17 12.70 6.98
CA SER A 136 -7.49 12.71 7.63
C SER A 136 -7.41 13.20 9.09
N GLY A 137 -8.29 14.13 9.46
CA GLY A 137 -8.43 14.58 10.85
C GLY A 137 -9.26 13.62 11.74
N LYS A 138 -9.86 12.59 11.16
CA LYS A 138 -10.70 11.61 11.85
C LYS A 138 -10.52 10.22 11.25
N VAL A 139 -10.75 9.19 12.07
CA VAL A 139 -10.69 7.79 11.65
C VAL A 139 -12.03 7.33 11.12
N ASN A 140 -12.07 6.82 9.90
CA ASN A 140 -13.21 6.06 9.38
C ASN A 140 -13.04 4.59 9.79
N ARG A 141 -14.05 4.01 10.47
CA ARG A 141 -14.02 2.62 10.96
C ARG A 141 -14.90 1.67 10.17
N PHE A 142 -15.57 2.15 9.12
CA PHE A 142 -16.38 1.26 8.30
C PHE A 142 -15.46 0.30 7.52
N ASP A 143 -15.66 -0.99 7.69
CA ASP A 143 -14.95 -2.03 6.96
C ASP A 143 -15.87 -3.20 6.62
N HIS A 144 -15.65 -3.83 5.48
CA HIS A 144 -16.25 -5.11 5.14
C HIS A 144 -15.44 -6.22 5.82
N LEU A 145 -16.06 -7.06 6.63
CA LEU A 145 -15.36 -8.22 7.25
C LEU A 145 -14.74 -9.14 6.20
N LEU A 146 -15.42 -9.31 5.06
CA LEU A 146 -14.96 -10.09 3.91
C LEU A 146 -15.18 -9.29 2.62
N PRO A 147 -14.21 -8.44 2.21
CA PRO A 147 -14.29 -7.70 0.94
C PRO A 147 -13.96 -8.62 -0.25
N VAL A 148 -14.90 -9.48 -0.62
CA VAL A 148 -14.73 -10.50 -1.68
C VAL A 148 -14.74 -9.85 -3.06
N PHE A 149 -15.64 -8.91 -3.29
CA PHE A 149 -15.88 -8.33 -4.61
C PHE A 149 -15.10 -7.03 -4.82
N ALA A 150 -14.73 -6.76 -6.08
CA ALA A 150 -14.07 -5.52 -6.45
C ALA A 150 -14.88 -4.28 -6.06
N PHE A 151 -16.22 -4.32 -6.22
CA PHE A 151 -17.08 -3.19 -5.86
C PHE A 151 -17.10 -2.89 -4.36
N GLN A 152 -16.98 -3.89 -3.49
CA GLN A 152 -16.85 -3.68 -2.05
C GLN A 152 -15.51 -2.98 -1.71
N LYS A 153 -14.43 -3.41 -2.36
CA LYS A 153 -13.10 -2.81 -2.20
C LYS A 153 -13.07 -1.37 -2.70
N GLN A 154 -13.69 -1.12 -3.87
CA GLN A 154 -13.82 0.23 -4.41
C GLN A 154 -14.64 1.13 -3.49
N PHE A 155 -15.74 0.64 -2.95
CA PHE A 155 -16.55 1.41 -2.01
C PHE A 155 -15.78 1.85 -0.76
N GLN A 156 -14.89 1.00 -0.25
CA GLN A 156 -13.99 1.41 0.83
C GLN A 156 -13.03 2.53 0.40
N MET A 157 -12.45 2.44 -0.81
CA MET A 157 -11.61 3.52 -1.34
C MET A 157 -12.38 4.83 -1.46
N ASP A 158 -13.60 4.79 -2.03
CA ASP A 158 -14.45 5.97 -2.23
C ASP A 158 -14.84 6.64 -0.91
N ILE A 159 -15.12 5.86 0.13
CA ILE A 159 -15.44 6.40 1.46
C ILE A 159 -14.23 7.06 2.09
N LEU A 160 -13.06 6.41 2.02
CA LEU A 160 -11.84 6.90 2.63
C LEU A 160 -11.30 8.14 1.93
N GLY A 161 -11.39 8.19 0.59
CA GLY A 161 -10.95 9.32 -0.22
C GLY A 161 -11.70 10.63 0.04
N LYS A 162 -12.92 10.57 0.61
CA LYS A 162 -13.72 11.78 0.88
C LYS A 162 -13.14 12.69 1.96
N ASP A 163 -12.44 12.11 2.92
CA ASP A 163 -11.97 12.81 4.12
C ASP A 163 -10.43 12.67 4.28
N SER A 164 -9.71 12.37 3.23
CA SER A 164 -8.25 12.20 3.23
C SER A 164 -7.60 12.97 2.09
N ASP A 165 -6.32 13.31 2.25
CA ASP A 165 -5.53 13.90 1.17
C ASP A 165 -5.24 12.88 0.07
N PHE A 166 -4.90 11.66 0.47
CA PHE A 166 -4.69 10.52 -0.43
C PHE A 166 -4.66 9.19 0.33
N ILE A 167 -4.72 8.11 -0.43
CA ILE A 167 -4.72 6.73 0.08
C ILE A 167 -3.53 5.97 -0.51
N GLN A 168 -2.89 5.14 0.33
CA GLN A 168 -1.98 4.08 -0.08
C GLN A 168 -2.70 2.73 0.02
N MET A 169 -2.64 1.92 -1.02
CA MET A 169 -3.03 0.50 -0.96
C MET A 169 -1.89 -0.30 -0.33
N ASN A 170 -2.16 -0.93 0.82
CA ASN A 170 -1.13 -1.66 1.58
C ASN A 170 -0.95 -3.09 1.07
N HIS A 171 0.29 -3.56 1.12
CA HIS A 171 0.75 -4.95 0.97
C HIS A 171 -0.18 -5.86 0.12
N PRO A 172 -0.50 -5.53 -1.13
CA PRO A 172 -1.45 -6.29 -1.94
C PRO A 172 -1.05 -7.76 -2.12
N LEU A 173 0.24 -8.09 -2.06
CA LEU A 173 0.77 -9.46 -2.09
C LEU A 173 0.42 -10.30 -0.84
N ARG A 174 0.12 -9.65 0.30
CA ARG A 174 -0.23 -10.36 1.56
C ARG A 174 -1.70 -10.70 1.65
N THR A 175 -2.51 -10.14 0.79
CA THR A 175 -3.94 -10.40 0.78
C THR A 175 -4.28 -11.55 -0.15
N ASN A 176 -5.00 -12.54 0.35
CA ASN A 176 -5.50 -13.63 -0.47
C ASN A 176 -6.78 -13.26 -1.23
N GLY A 177 -7.31 -12.06 -1.00
CA GLY A 177 -8.58 -11.61 -1.56
C GLY A 177 -8.45 -10.63 -2.73
N THR A 178 -7.24 -10.25 -3.16
CA THR A 178 -7.02 -9.36 -4.31
C THR A 178 -6.39 -10.13 -5.45
N SER A 179 -6.98 -10.05 -6.62
CA SER A 179 -6.55 -10.75 -7.84
C SER A 179 -6.12 -9.74 -8.91
N PRO A 180 -5.46 -10.17 -10.00
CA PRO A 180 -5.17 -9.32 -11.15
C PRO A 180 -6.40 -8.57 -11.66
N SER A 181 -7.54 -9.25 -11.74
CA SER A 181 -8.80 -8.63 -12.20
C SER A 181 -9.36 -7.57 -11.25
N HIS A 182 -9.00 -7.63 -9.94
CA HIS A 182 -9.30 -6.55 -9.01
C HIS A 182 -8.37 -5.36 -9.24
N MET A 183 -7.07 -5.59 -9.40
CA MET A 183 -6.09 -4.51 -9.65
C MET A 183 -6.39 -3.73 -10.93
N GLN A 184 -6.94 -4.40 -11.93
CA GLN A 184 -7.39 -3.76 -13.18
C GLN A 184 -8.66 -2.90 -13.05
N LYS A 185 -9.31 -2.89 -11.88
CA LYS A 185 -10.57 -2.19 -11.62
C LYS A 185 -10.47 -1.14 -10.52
N LEU A 186 -9.62 -1.38 -9.52
CA LEU A 186 -9.53 -0.54 -8.34
C LEU A 186 -8.76 0.76 -8.65
N SER A 187 -9.31 1.87 -8.17
CA SER A 187 -8.78 3.22 -8.37
C SER A 187 -8.98 4.08 -7.12
N GLY A 188 -8.57 5.36 -7.15
CA GLY A 188 -8.72 6.27 -6.02
C GLY A 188 -7.62 6.15 -4.96
N TYR A 189 -6.54 5.42 -5.24
CA TYR A 189 -5.31 5.43 -4.45
C TYR A 189 -4.19 6.11 -5.25
N ARG A 190 -3.36 6.90 -4.57
CA ARG A 190 -2.21 7.60 -5.18
C ARG A 190 -0.93 6.78 -5.07
N ILE A 191 -0.88 5.86 -4.11
CA ILE A 191 0.31 5.11 -3.76
C ILE A 191 -0.05 3.63 -3.60
N MET A 192 0.86 2.77 -4.04
CA MET A 192 0.82 1.34 -3.76
C MET A 192 2.04 0.94 -2.93
N GLU A 193 1.84 0.14 -1.89
CA GLU A 193 2.94 -0.41 -1.13
C GLU A 193 3.63 -1.52 -1.91
N LEU A 194 4.91 -1.30 -2.17
CA LEU A 194 5.80 -2.24 -2.83
C LEU A 194 6.38 -3.19 -1.79
N ASP A 195 6.85 -4.33 -2.22
CA ASP A 195 7.62 -5.24 -1.40
C ASP A 195 7.04 -5.47 0.01
N SER A 196 5.94 -6.17 0.09
CA SER A 196 5.30 -6.54 1.36
C SER A 196 5.99 -7.70 2.09
N GLY A 197 7.27 -7.96 1.80
CA GLY A 197 8.11 -8.96 2.45
C GLY A 197 8.02 -10.37 1.87
N ARG A 198 7.30 -10.58 0.77
CA ARG A 198 7.19 -11.89 0.10
C ARG A 198 7.90 -11.96 -1.24
N SER A 199 8.00 -10.84 -1.96
CA SER A 199 8.60 -10.77 -3.29
C SER A 199 9.29 -9.43 -3.53
N THR A 200 10.33 -9.41 -4.36
CA THR A 200 10.96 -8.21 -4.89
C THR A 200 10.34 -7.75 -6.21
N GLU A 201 9.51 -8.59 -6.82
CA GLU A 201 8.76 -8.28 -8.04
C GLU A 201 7.33 -7.93 -7.67
N ASN A 202 6.90 -6.72 -7.96
CA ASN A 202 5.56 -6.28 -7.62
C ASN A 202 4.61 -6.34 -8.81
N GLU A 203 4.19 -7.54 -9.19
CA GLU A 203 3.25 -7.76 -10.28
C GLU A 203 1.90 -7.06 -10.04
N TYR A 204 1.47 -6.87 -8.79
CA TYR A 204 0.23 -6.17 -8.46
C TYR A 204 0.25 -4.72 -8.93
N TRP A 205 1.40 -4.07 -8.78
CA TRP A 205 1.58 -2.72 -9.27
C TRP A 205 1.55 -2.66 -10.80
N ASP A 206 2.25 -3.58 -11.46
CA ASP A 206 2.27 -3.65 -12.91
C ASP A 206 0.89 -4.00 -13.51
N TRP A 207 0.07 -4.83 -12.85
CA TRP A 207 -1.30 -5.08 -13.26
C TRP A 207 -2.17 -3.81 -13.21
N ALA A 208 -2.01 -2.99 -12.17
CA ALA A 208 -2.71 -1.72 -12.03
C ALA A 208 -2.24 -0.70 -13.08
N LEU A 209 -0.91 -0.50 -13.19
CA LEU A 209 -0.32 0.40 -14.17
C LEU A 209 -0.71 0.01 -15.60
N SER A 210 -0.67 -1.28 -15.91
CA SER A 210 -1.05 -1.80 -17.24
C SER A 210 -2.52 -1.59 -17.58
N ALA A 211 -3.37 -1.43 -16.59
CA ALA A 211 -4.77 -1.10 -16.77
C ALA A 211 -5.03 0.42 -16.88
N GLY A 212 -4.00 1.26 -16.68
CA GLY A 212 -4.10 2.71 -16.68
C GLY A 212 -4.41 3.32 -15.31
N HIS A 213 -4.23 2.56 -14.21
CA HIS A 213 -4.36 3.08 -12.85
C HIS A 213 -3.00 3.54 -12.36
N TYR A 214 -2.69 4.82 -12.60
CA TYR A 214 -1.42 5.40 -12.21
C TYR A 214 -1.33 5.53 -10.69
N SER A 215 -0.22 5.07 -10.14
CA SER A 215 0.13 5.25 -8.74
C SER A 215 1.65 5.24 -8.57
N PHE A 216 2.11 5.92 -7.53
CA PHE A 216 3.48 5.85 -7.08
C PHE A 216 3.71 4.63 -6.18
N GLY A 217 4.98 4.26 -5.95
CA GLY A 217 5.33 3.11 -5.12
C GLY A 217 6.05 3.51 -3.83
N LEU A 218 5.61 3.05 -2.67
CA LEU A 218 6.32 3.15 -1.40
C LEU A 218 6.71 1.77 -0.88
N ALA A 219 7.91 1.66 -0.32
CA ALA A 219 8.33 0.51 0.47
C ALA A 219 8.36 0.88 1.95
N ASN A 220 7.68 0.11 2.79
CA ASN A 220 7.58 0.30 4.22
C ASN A 220 7.76 -1.03 4.95
N ASP A 221 8.19 -0.98 6.21
CA ASP A 221 8.43 -2.18 7.02
C ASP A 221 7.15 -2.93 7.41
N ASP A 222 6.00 -2.24 7.50
CA ASP A 222 4.81 -2.74 8.22
C ASP A 222 5.27 -3.21 9.62
N LEU A 223 5.90 -2.28 10.34
CA LEU A 223 6.71 -2.57 11.52
C LEU A 223 5.87 -2.91 12.74
N HIS A 224 5.97 -4.15 13.20
CA HIS A 224 5.32 -4.65 14.42
C HIS A 224 6.34 -5.04 15.52
N TYR A 225 7.57 -5.34 15.12
CA TYR A 225 8.61 -5.92 15.99
C TYR A 225 9.93 -5.15 15.84
N PRO A 226 10.07 -3.96 16.46
CA PRO A 226 11.27 -3.14 16.35
C PRO A 226 12.50 -3.75 17.02
N ASP A 227 12.32 -4.78 17.83
CA ASP A 227 13.36 -5.57 18.49
C ASP A 227 13.87 -6.77 17.66
N ARG A 228 13.33 -6.96 16.44
CA ARG A 228 13.75 -8.04 15.54
C ARG A 228 14.47 -7.48 14.32
N SER A 229 15.75 -7.83 14.16
CA SER A 229 16.59 -7.33 13.05
C SER A 229 15.95 -7.58 11.67
N SER A 230 15.33 -8.72 11.48
CA SER A 230 14.66 -9.08 10.22
C SER A 230 13.33 -8.35 9.96
N ARG A 231 12.93 -7.43 10.84
CA ARG A 231 11.64 -6.74 10.75
C ARG A 231 11.74 -5.22 10.74
N ILE A 232 12.80 -4.65 11.26
CA ILE A 232 13.04 -3.20 11.29
C ILE A 232 14.08 -2.82 10.26
N ALA A 233 13.88 -1.68 9.61
CA ALA A 233 14.80 -1.10 8.63
C ALA A 233 15.19 -2.10 7.51
N VAL A 234 14.20 -2.84 7.01
CA VAL A 234 14.34 -3.77 5.88
C VAL A 234 13.61 -3.27 4.64
N ARG A 235 12.81 -2.19 4.79
CA ARG A 235 12.15 -1.46 3.69
C ARG A 235 12.02 -0.01 4.07
N CYS A 236 12.31 0.86 3.13
CA CYS A 236 12.18 2.30 3.32
C CYS A 236 11.97 3.01 1.99
N SER A 237 11.64 4.27 2.06
CA SER A 237 11.60 5.16 0.91
C SER A 237 12.48 6.38 1.15
N PHE A 238 13.05 6.94 0.10
CA PHE A 238 13.94 8.08 0.13
C PHE A 238 13.29 9.24 -0.63
N LEU A 239 12.92 10.29 0.09
CA LEU A 239 12.18 11.44 -0.41
C LEU A 239 13.13 12.61 -0.69
N CYS A 240 13.03 13.19 -1.88
CA CYS A 240 13.66 14.48 -2.20
C CYS A 240 12.75 15.60 -1.68
N THR A 241 12.89 15.94 -0.41
CA THR A 241 12.02 16.90 0.28
C THR A 241 12.82 17.89 1.11
N PRO A 242 12.43 19.19 1.16
CA PRO A 242 13.16 20.19 1.93
C PRO A 242 13.08 19.96 3.43
N SER A 243 11.98 19.42 3.93
CA SER A 243 11.78 19.20 5.36
C SER A 243 11.00 17.92 5.66
N ALA A 244 10.87 17.57 6.94
CA ALA A 244 10.04 16.47 7.43
C ALA A 244 8.63 16.93 7.89
N THR A 245 8.20 18.15 7.54
CA THR A 245 6.85 18.61 7.81
C THR A 245 5.83 17.88 6.93
N TYR A 246 4.60 17.73 7.40
CA TYR A 246 3.58 17.03 6.61
C TYR A 246 3.32 17.69 5.25
N GLU A 247 3.36 19.01 5.17
CA GLU A 247 3.13 19.74 3.91
C GLU A 247 4.18 19.39 2.84
N ASP A 248 5.47 19.37 3.22
CA ASP A 248 6.56 19.03 2.31
C ASP A 248 6.54 17.53 1.95
N ILE A 249 6.28 16.65 2.94
CA ILE A 249 6.11 15.21 2.71
C ILE A 249 4.95 14.96 1.74
N ARG A 250 3.78 15.56 2.00
CA ARG A 250 2.58 15.41 1.17
C ARG A 250 2.85 15.82 -0.27
N ARG A 251 3.46 16.99 -0.46
CA ARG A 251 3.83 17.48 -1.80
C ARG A 251 4.75 16.51 -2.51
N THR A 252 5.82 16.06 -1.86
CA THR A 252 6.79 15.12 -2.44
C THR A 252 6.15 13.78 -2.79
N LEU A 253 5.28 13.24 -1.92
CA LEU A 253 4.58 11.97 -2.17
C LEU A 253 3.59 12.08 -3.35
N LEU A 254 2.92 13.22 -3.53
CA LEU A 254 1.99 13.44 -4.63
C LEU A 254 2.68 13.83 -5.94
N ASP A 255 3.89 14.37 -5.89
CA ASP A 255 4.73 14.69 -7.05
C ASP A 255 5.53 13.48 -7.56
N GLY A 256 5.80 12.51 -6.69
CA GLY A 256 6.53 11.29 -7.02
C GLY A 256 8.05 11.42 -6.94
N CYS A 257 8.61 12.55 -6.45
CA CYS A 257 10.05 12.75 -6.36
C CYS A 257 10.67 11.96 -5.20
N TYR A 258 10.64 10.64 -5.30
CA TYR A 258 11.21 9.69 -4.35
C TYR A 258 11.43 8.33 -4.98
N TYR A 259 12.23 7.51 -4.36
CA TYR A 259 12.39 6.10 -4.69
C TYR A 259 12.22 5.24 -3.45
N SER A 260 11.95 3.97 -3.67
CA SER A 260 11.74 2.99 -2.60
C SER A 260 12.84 1.94 -2.61
N MET A 261 13.10 1.34 -1.44
CA MET A 261 14.19 0.38 -1.29
C MET A 261 13.80 -0.79 -0.39
N ARG A 262 14.18 -1.99 -0.83
CA ARG A 262 14.38 -3.13 0.04
C ARG A 262 15.81 -3.10 0.57
N VAL A 263 15.95 -3.29 1.88
CA VAL A 263 17.24 -3.36 2.59
C VAL A 263 17.39 -4.77 3.18
N PRO A 264 18.51 -5.45 2.99
CA PRO A 264 18.75 -6.77 3.59
C PRO A 264 18.80 -6.73 5.13
N ASP A 265 18.56 -7.87 5.75
CA ASP A 265 18.85 -8.05 7.18
C ASP A 265 20.35 -8.37 7.33
N TYR A 266 21.18 -7.31 7.24
CA TYR A 266 22.62 -7.42 7.38
C TYR A 266 23.00 -8.09 8.71
N GLY A 267 23.92 -9.07 8.64
CA GLY A 267 24.40 -9.75 9.81
C GLY A 267 23.43 -10.78 10.44
N ARG A 268 22.20 -10.90 9.95
CA ARG A 268 21.18 -11.90 10.37
C ARG A 268 21.04 -12.02 11.89
N GLY A 269 20.74 -10.91 12.56
CA GLY A 269 20.60 -10.82 14.02
C GLY A 269 21.77 -10.14 14.72
N ASP A 270 22.88 -9.88 14.01
CA ASP A 270 24.00 -9.05 14.48
C ASP A 270 23.65 -7.58 14.28
N TRP A 271 23.30 -6.89 15.36
CA TRP A 271 22.87 -5.50 15.33
C TRP A 271 23.97 -4.52 14.87
N GLU A 272 25.23 -4.79 15.19
CA GLU A 272 26.34 -3.91 14.80
C GLU A 272 26.49 -3.94 13.27
N LYS A 273 26.50 -5.13 12.66
CA LYS A 273 26.53 -5.28 11.21
C LYS A 273 25.29 -4.70 10.54
N LYS A 274 24.13 -4.85 11.19
CA LYS A 274 22.90 -4.28 10.65
C LYS A 274 22.93 -2.76 10.65
N TYR A 275 23.39 -2.11 11.73
CA TYR A 275 23.56 -0.66 11.77
C TYR A 275 24.57 -0.20 10.73
N ALA A 276 25.76 -0.82 10.67
CA ALA A 276 26.79 -0.46 9.70
C ALA A 276 26.28 -0.54 8.25
N GLY A 277 25.64 -1.66 7.84
CA GLY A 277 25.12 -1.82 6.49
C GLY A 277 23.99 -0.83 6.17
N ASN A 278 23.19 -0.41 7.15
CA ASN A 278 22.15 0.59 6.92
C ASN A 278 22.67 2.03 6.76
N MET A 279 23.94 2.31 7.12
CA MET A 279 24.57 3.61 6.93
C MET A 279 25.26 3.75 5.56
N GLU A 280 25.44 2.65 4.86
CA GLU A 280 26.18 2.57 3.58
C GLU A 280 25.28 2.07 2.45
N LEU A 281 24.02 2.51 2.41
CA LEU A 281 23.06 2.08 1.39
C LEU A 281 23.38 2.71 0.03
N PRO A 282 23.25 1.97 -1.09
CA PRO A 282 23.29 2.55 -2.41
C PRO A 282 22.15 3.55 -2.60
N TYR A 283 22.36 4.57 -3.44
CA TYR A 283 21.35 5.60 -3.69
C TYR A 283 21.32 6.02 -5.16
N ILE A 284 20.25 6.68 -5.56
CA ILE A 284 20.11 7.32 -6.85
C ILE A 284 20.86 8.66 -6.81
N GLY A 285 21.93 8.77 -7.59
CA GLY A 285 22.70 10.00 -7.74
C GLY A 285 22.06 10.98 -8.71
N ASP A 286 21.42 10.45 -9.76
CA ASP A 286 20.70 11.23 -10.76
C ASP A 286 19.64 10.38 -11.45
N ILE A 287 18.48 10.98 -11.76
CA ILE A 287 17.40 10.35 -12.52
C ILE A 287 16.52 11.42 -13.16
N GLY A 288 16.15 11.20 -14.41
CA GLY A 288 15.34 12.18 -15.13
C GLY A 288 14.87 11.70 -16.49
N LEU A 289 14.39 12.68 -17.26
CA LEU A 289 13.88 12.49 -18.62
C LEU A 289 14.44 13.60 -19.52
N ASP A 290 15.17 13.24 -20.58
CA ASP A 290 15.66 14.11 -21.61
C ASP A 290 14.96 13.78 -22.94
N GLY A 291 14.03 14.64 -23.37
CA GLY A 291 13.10 14.29 -24.44
C GLY A 291 12.32 13.05 -24.08
N ASP A 292 12.44 11.97 -24.85
CA ASP A 292 11.80 10.67 -24.57
C ASP A 292 12.76 9.67 -23.89
N THR A 293 13.98 10.10 -23.51
CA THR A 293 14.98 9.22 -22.92
C THR A 293 15.02 9.35 -21.40
N ILE A 294 14.68 8.27 -20.71
CA ILE A 294 14.85 8.12 -19.27
C ILE A 294 16.32 7.81 -19.01
N HIS A 295 16.94 8.51 -18.05
CA HIS A 295 18.29 8.21 -17.57
C HIS A 295 18.30 8.01 -16.07
N MET A 296 19.18 7.15 -15.57
CA MET A 296 19.44 6.98 -14.14
C MET A 296 20.93 6.69 -13.90
N THR A 297 21.47 7.33 -12.86
CA THR A 297 22.82 7.05 -12.34
C THR A 297 22.72 6.70 -10.87
N LEU A 298 23.36 5.60 -10.48
CA LEU A 298 23.44 5.10 -9.10
C LEU A 298 24.79 5.47 -8.48
N SER A 299 24.87 5.45 -7.14
CA SER A 299 26.10 5.71 -6.38
C SER A 299 27.20 4.66 -6.60
N GLU A 300 26.79 3.44 -6.97
CA GLU A 300 27.69 2.30 -7.22
C GLU A 300 27.09 1.34 -8.25
N ASN A 301 27.88 0.37 -8.71
CA ASN A 301 27.40 -0.60 -9.69
C ASN A 301 26.35 -1.54 -9.08
N ALA A 302 25.26 -1.71 -9.80
CA ALA A 302 24.26 -2.74 -9.54
C ALA A 302 24.58 -4.00 -10.36
N ASP A 303 24.30 -5.19 -9.81
CA ASP A 303 24.38 -6.46 -10.54
C ASP A 303 23.45 -6.45 -11.76
N SER A 304 22.27 -5.83 -11.60
CA SER A 304 21.25 -5.80 -12.63
C SER A 304 20.38 -4.55 -12.49
N ILE A 305 20.21 -3.83 -13.60
CA ILE A 305 19.23 -2.73 -13.72
C ILE A 305 18.23 -3.13 -14.80
N LYS A 306 16.94 -3.14 -14.46
CA LYS A 306 15.85 -3.51 -15.37
C LYS A 306 14.93 -2.32 -15.59
N VAL A 307 14.53 -2.07 -16.84
CA VAL A 307 13.41 -1.19 -17.19
C VAL A 307 12.20 -2.07 -17.47
N ILE A 308 11.14 -1.88 -16.72
CA ILE A 308 9.92 -2.68 -16.75
C ILE A 308 8.77 -1.81 -17.28
N GLY A 309 8.00 -2.34 -18.20
CA GLY A 309 6.84 -1.68 -18.81
C GLY A 309 5.57 -2.53 -18.76
N GLN A 310 4.69 -2.26 -19.72
CA GLN A 310 3.36 -2.85 -19.85
C GLN A 310 3.36 -4.37 -19.62
N ASN A 311 2.43 -4.86 -18.79
CA ASN A 311 2.29 -6.27 -18.43
C ASN A 311 3.57 -6.91 -17.88
N HIS A 312 4.34 -6.16 -17.10
CA HIS A 312 5.62 -6.57 -16.53
C HIS A 312 6.67 -6.95 -17.59
N THR A 313 6.58 -6.36 -18.78
CA THR A 313 7.53 -6.63 -19.87
C THR A 313 8.89 -5.99 -19.57
N LEU A 314 9.97 -6.75 -19.78
CA LEU A 314 11.32 -6.22 -19.73
C LEU A 314 11.60 -5.41 -20.98
N LEU A 315 11.73 -4.09 -20.83
CA LEU A 315 12.01 -3.14 -21.94
C LEU A 315 13.52 -2.99 -22.18
N ALA A 316 14.30 -2.90 -21.11
CA ALA A 316 15.76 -2.81 -21.18
C ALA A 316 16.40 -3.46 -19.95
N HIS A 317 17.66 -3.87 -20.11
CA HIS A 317 18.46 -4.48 -19.05
C HIS A 317 19.94 -4.06 -19.19
N ALA A 318 20.57 -3.75 -18.05
CA ALA A 318 21.99 -3.52 -17.94
C ALA A 318 22.54 -4.31 -16.74
N SER A 319 23.80 -4.77 -16.81
CA SER A 319 24.46 -5.55 -15.76
C SER A 319 25.80 -4.94 -15.41
N ASP A 320 26.21 -5.09 -14.14
CA ASP A 320 27.50 -4.66 -13.61
C ASP A 320 27.82 -3.18 -13.91
N THR A 321 26.80 -2.32 -13.76
CA THR A 321 26.90 -0.89 -14.08
C THR A 321 26.12 -0.04 -13.09
N CYS A 322 26.52 1.24 -12.97
CA CYS A 322 25.77 2.24 -12.21
C CYS A 322 24.86 3.12 -13.09
N ARG A 323 24.74 2.85 -14.40
CA ARG A 323 23.96 3.70 -15.31
C ARG A 323 23.05 2.90 -16.22
N ILE A 324 21.89 3.48 -16.52
CA ILE A 324 21.00 3.00 -17.57
C ILE A 324 20.35 4.19 -18.27
N GLU A 325 20.15 4.05 -19.58
CA GLU A 325 19.34 4.94 -20.41
C GLU A 325 18.33 4.11 -21.18
N TYR A 326 17.14 4.63 -21.35
CA TYR A 326 16.08 4.00 -22.13
C TYR A 326 15.21 5.05 -22.81
N THR A 327 15.14 5.01 -24.15
CA THR A 327 14.26 5.88 -24.93
C THR A 327 12.89 5.21 -25.09
N MET A 328 11.86 5.79 -24.47
CA MET A 328 10.49 5.30 -24.58
C MET A 328 9.97 5.49 -26.02
N THR A 329 9.51 4.40 -26.60
CA THR A 329 8.83 4.41 -27.91
C THR A 329 7.35 4.83 -27.76
N PRO A 330 6.65 5.19 -28.85
CA PRO A 330 5.21 5.46 -28.80
C PRO A 330 4.34 4.30 -28.29
N ASP A 331 4.84 3.07 -28.36
CA ASP A 331 4.15 1.86 -27.92
C ASP A 331 4.37 1.58 -26.40
N ASP A 332 5.30 2.30 -25.77
CA ASP A 332 5.55 2.15 -24.33
C ASP A 332 4.58 3.01 -23.53
N HIS A 333 3.65 2.38 -22.85
CA HIS A 333 2.63 3.05 -22.05
C HIS A 333 3.21 3.62 -20.75
N TYR A 334 4.12 2.87 -20.09
CA TYR A 334 4.90 3.32 -18.95
C TYR A 334 6.24 2.59 -18.90
N ALA A 335 7.18 3.16 -18.14
CA ALA A 335 8.45 2.53 -17.79
C ALA A 335 8.81 2.84 -16.34
N ARG A 336 9.25 1.85 -15.58
CA ARG A 336 9.83 1.98 -14.24
C ARG A 336 11.14 1.23 -14.15
N ILE A 337 12.05 1.67 -13.28
CA ILE A 337 13.35 1.04 -13.13
C ILE A 337 13.42 0.29 -11.81
N THR A 338 14.07 -0.89 -11.84
CA THR A 338 14.41 -1.67 -10.64
C THR A 338 15.89 -2.02 -10.72
N ALA A 339 16.66 -1.67 -9.69
CA ALA A 339 18.09 -1.99 -9.60
C ALA A 339 18.34 -2.96 -8.44
N TYR A 340 19.13 -4.01 -8.72
CA TYR A 340 19.49 -5.06 -7.78
C TYR A 340 20.98 -4.98 -7.50
N PHE A 341 21.37 -4.95 -6.23
CA PHE A 341 22.76 -4.79 -5.81
C PHE A 341 23.35 -6.08 -5.22
N PRO A 342 24.69 -6.23 -5.24
CA PRO A 342 25.38 -7.40 -4.72
C PRO A 342 25.09 -7.70 -3.24
N GLY A 343 24.84 -6.66 -2.44
CA GLY A 343 24.49 -6.78 -1.04
C GLY A 343 23.07 -7.33 -0.79
N GLY A 344 22.22 -7.34 -1.82
CA GLY A 344 20.83 -7.77 -1.80
C GLY A 344 19.83 -6.62 -1.64
N GLU A 345 20.31 -5.38 -1.71
CA GLU A 345 19.47 -4.18 -1.80
C GLU A 345 18.74 -4.16 -3.14
N VAL A 346 17.53 -3.59 -3.14
CA VAL A 346 16.75 -3.38 -4.37
C VAL A 346 16.16 -1.97 -4.35
N ILE A 347 16.46 -1.18 -5.35
CA ILE A 347 15.86 0.14 -5.57
C ILE A 347 14.70 0.00 -6.56
N TYR A 348 13.59 0.68 -6.25
CA TYR A 348 12.40 0.80 -7.10
C TYR A 348 12.14 2.27 -7.39
N THR A 349 12.06 2.65 -8.68
CA THR A 349 11.70 4.02 -9.07
C THR A 349 10.20 4.15 -9.28
N ASN A 350 9.68 5.37 -9.21
CA ASN A 350 8.34 5.68 -9.67
C ASN A 350 8.25 5.62 -11.20
N PRO A 351 7.06 5.30 -11.76
CA PRO A 351 6.89 5.08 -13.19
C PRO A 351 6.85 6.40 -13.97
N PHE A 352 7.61 6.46 -15.05
CA PHE A 352 7.40 7.37 -16.16
C PHE A 352 6.21 6.83 -16.98
N ALA A 353 5.26 7.65 -17.36
CA ALA A 353 4.07 7.17 -18.07
C ALA A 353 3.60 8.16 -19.13
N ARG A 354 3.05 7.65 -20.22
CA ARG A 354 2.48 8.51 -21.27
C ARG A 354 1.19 9.18 -20.79
N TYR A 355 1.00 10.41 -21.22
CA TYR A 355 -0.21 11.19 -20.97
C TYR A 355 -0.33 12.30 -22.02
N ASP A 356 -1.42 13.04 -21.97
CA ASP A 356 -1.61 14.25 -22.78
C ASP A 356 -1.58 15.47 -21.85
N ALA A 357 -0.49 16.24 -21.92
CA ALA A 357 -0.29 17.43 -21.09
C ALA A 357 -1.27 18.58 -21.44
N SER A 358 -1.98 18.51 -22.58
CA SER A 358 -3.03 19.46 -22.91
C SER A 358 -4.33 19.20 -22.12
N ASP A 359 -4.54 17.96 -21.66
CA ASP A 359 -5.76 17.52 -20.97
C ASP A 359 -5.58 17.37 -19.45
N ALA A 360 -4.36 17.07 -18.98
CA ALA A 360 -4.11 16.81 -17.56
C ALA A 360 -2.65 17.11 -17.15
N ASP A 361 -2.43 17.41 -15.89
CA ASP A 361 -1.09 17.66 -15.32
C ASP A 361 -0.30 16.38 -15.02
N SER A 362 -0.96 15.22 -15.04
CA SER A 362 -0.36 13.92 -14.75
C SER A 362 -1.21 12.77 -15.32
N PRO A 363 -0.64 11.56 -15.46
CA PRO A 363 -1.39 10.39 -15.91
C PRO A 363 -2.37 9.84 -14.86
N TYR A 364 -2.43 10.41 -13.67
CA TYR A 364 -3.36 10.00 -12.64
C TYR A 364 -4.80 10.38 -12.97
N THR A 365 -5.70 9.42 -12.78
CA THR A 365 -7.15 9.65 -12.87
C THR A 365 -7.83 9.04 -11.64
N ASP A 366 -8.89 9.71 -11.15
CA ASP A 366 -9.69 9.20 -10.02
C ASP A 366 -10.49 7.93 -10.34
N GLY A 367 -10.20 7.32 -11.46
CA GLY A 367 -10.86 6.13 -11.93
C GLY A 367 -12.27 6.37 -12.46
N THR A 368 -12.64 5.49 -13.35
CA THR A 368 -13.92 5.55 -14.03
C THR A 368 -14.76 4.36 -13.59
N HIS A 369 -15.54 4.56 -12.54
CA HIS A 369 -16.56 3.61 -12.13
C HIS A 369 -17.86 4.35 -11.82
N SER A 370 -18.97 3.72 -12.13
CA SER A 370 -20.29 4.29 -11.88
C SER A 370 -21.18 3.32 -11.12
N VAL A 371 -22.10 3.86 -10.31
CA VAL A 371 -23.03 3.03 -9.54
C VAL A 371 -24.09 2.43 -10.47
N ASN A 372 -24.21 1.10 -10.50
CA ASN A 372 -25.35 0.42 -11.08
C ASN A 372 -26.49 0.38 -10.06
N ILE A 373 -27.45 1.28 -10.20
CA ILE A 373 -28.57 1.43 -9.25
C ILE A 373 -29.38 0.12 -9.12
N LEU A 374 -29.74 -0.50 -10.24
CA LEU A 374 -30.55 -1.72 -10.24
C LEU A 374 -29.83 -2.87 -9.52
N LEU A 375 -28.58 -3.15 -9.91
CA LEU A 375 -27.79 -4.21 -9.24
C LEU A 375 -27.53 -3.88 -7.78
N THR A 376 -27.33 -2.63 -7.42
CA THR A 376 -27.18 -2.19 -6.04
C THR A 376 -28.42 -2.52 -5.20
N ILE A 377 -29.60 -2.20 -5.72
CA ILE A 377 -30.88 -2.53 -5.04
C ILE A 377 -31.02 -4.05 -4.90
N LEU A 378 -30.85 -4.79 -5.98
CA LEU A 378 -31.00 -6.27 -5.97
C LEU A 378 -29.99 -6.92 -5.02
N TYR A 379 -28.73 -6.49 -5.04
CA TYR A 379 -27.69 -7.00 -4.16
C TYR A 379 -28.02 -6.75 -2.67
N ASN A 380 -28.36 -5.52 -2.31
CA ASN A 380 -28.65 -5.18 -0.92
C ASN A 380 -29.99 -5.79 -0.43
N MET A 381 -30.97 -5.95 -1.31
CA MET A 381 -32.21 -6.72 -0.99
C MET A 381 -31.89 -8.19 -0.72
N LEU A 382 -31.02 -8.81 -1.52
CA LEU A 382 -30.59 -10.19 -1.27
C LEU A 382 -29.88 -10.32 0.08
N LEU A 383 -28.98 -9.39 0.43
CA LEU A 383 -28.31 -9.36 1.73
C LEU A 383 -29.33 -9.25 2.87
N LEU A 384 -30.32 -8.40 2.74
CA LEU A 384 -31.40 -8.23 3.74
C LEU A 384 -32.20 -9.52 3.92
N ILE A 385 -32.60 -10.17 2.82
CA ILE A 385 -33.34 -11.45 2.87
C ILE A 385 -32.48 -12.51 3.56
N LEU A 386 -31.23 -12.67 3.20
CA LEU A 386 -30.32 -13.64 3.82
C LEU A 386 -30.11 -13.36 5.31
N THR A 387 -29.99 -12.10 5.70
CA THR A 387 -29.89 -11.69 7.10
C THR A 387 -31.14 -12.03 7.88
N CYS A 388 -32.33 -11.73 7.35
CA CYS A 388 -33.60 -12.07 7.97
C CYS A 388 -33.79 -13.59 8.11
N CYS A 389 -33.46 -14.35 7.06
CA CYS A 389 -33.54 -15.83 7.11
C CYS A 389 -32.60 -16.40 8.18
N THR A 390 -31.34 -15.90 8.24
CA THR A 390 -30.37 -16.34 9.25
C THR A 390 -30.81 -15.99 10.66
N ALA A 391 -31.39 -14.80 10.89
CA ALA A 391 -31.93 -14.38 12.16
C ALA A 391 -33.08 -15.28 12.62
N VAL A 392 -34.02 -15.63 11.72
CA VAL A 392 -35.13 -16.57 12.01
C VAL A 392 -34.58 -17.95 12.38
N LEU A 393 -33.57 -18.45 11.68
CA LEU A 393 -32.94 -19.74 12.00
C LEU A 393 -32.24 -19.69 13.35
N LEU A 394 -31.53 -18.62 13.67
CA LEU A 394 -30.88 -18.41 14.97
C LEU A 394 -31.90 -18.43 16.11
N ILE A 395 -32.99 -17.67 15.99
CA ILE A 395 -34.08 -17.66 17.00
C ILE A 395 -34.68 -19.06 17.20
N LYS A 396 -34.92 -19.79 16.10
CA LYS A 396 -35.46 -21.17 16.19
C LYS A 396 -34.47 -22.13 16.86
N THR A 397 -33.18 -21.96 16.65
CA THR A 397 -32.12 -22.80 17.24
C THR A 397 -31.99 -22.56 18.74
N ILE A 398 -32.13 -21.30 19.19
CA ILE A 398 -32.06 -20.95 20.61
C ILE A 398 -33.32 -21.38 21.37
N ARG A 399 -34.52 -21.25 20.76
CA ARG A 399 -35.80 -21.53 21.42
C ARG A 399 -36.12 -23.03 21.55
N LYS A 400 -35.59 -23.86 20.69
CA LYS A 400 -35.75 -25.33 20.77
C LYS A 400 -34.65 -25.96 21.63
#